data_d373de097d4b175879d312591b11a453
#
_entry.id   d373de097d4b175879d312591b11a453
#
_cell.length_a   1.000
_cell.length_b   1.000
_cell.length_c   1.000
_cell.angle_alpha   90.00
_cell.angle_beta   90.00
_cell.angle_gamma   90.00
#
_symmetry.space_group_name_H-M   'P 1'
#
loop_
_entity.id
_entity.type
_entity.pdbx_description
1 polymer ?
#
loop_
_entity_poly.entity_id
_entity_poly.type
_entity_poly.pdbx_seq_one_letter_code
_entity_poly.pdbx_strand_id
1 'polypeptide(L)'
;MIAINTDKPVSIGTAAEASNTTVKMLRYWETKVYITPERVYSGSRGYRFYYPADLQKITKIKDYIDQGYTLQAAVRMANDDK
;
A
#
# COMPACT_ATOMS: atom_id res chain seq x y z
N MET A 1 0.44 7.70 18.27
CA MET A 1 0.99 7.82 16.90
C MET A 1 2.14 6.84 16.72
N ILE A 2 2.01 6.00 15.73
CA ILE A 2 3.08 5.04 15.47
C ILE A 2 4.15 5.74 14.64
N ALA A 3 5.35 5.82 15.22
CA ALA A 3 6.48 6.36 14.49
C ALA A 3 6.99 5.26 13.55
N ILE A 4 6.67 5.38 12.27
CA ILE A 4 7.22 4.46 11.28
C ILE A 4 8.62 4.95 10.95
N ASN A 5 9.59 4.07 11.17
CA ASN A 5 10.95 4.38 10.78
C ASN A 5 10.99 4.46 9.25
N THR A 6 11.29 5.66 8.73
CA THR A 6 11.19 5.95 7.31
C THR A 6 12.19 5.19 6.44
N ASP A 7 13.19 4.57 7.05
CA ASP A 7 14.24 3.88 6.29
C ASP A 7 13.98 2.39 6.15
N LYS A 8 13.02 1.84 6.90
CA LYS A 8 12.81 0.40 6.94
C LYS A 8 11.46 0.03 6.34
N PRO A 9 11.44 -1.02 5.52
CA PRO A 9 10.16 -1.53 5.00
C PRO A 9 9.39 -2.25 6.11
N VAL A 10 8.07 -2.33 5.91
CA VAL A 10 7.19 -3.03 6.85
C VAL A 10 6.44 -4.14 6.11
N SER A 11 5.92 -5.08 6.90
CA SER A 11 5.14 -6.19 6.36
C SER A 11 3.77 -5.71 5.87
N ILE A 12 3.07 -6.59 5.12
CA ILE A 12 1.74 -6.28 4.62
C ILE A 12 0.75 -6.02 5.77
N GLY A 13 0.86 -6.76 6.87
CA GLY A 13 0.00 -6.55 8.03
C GLY A 13 0.19 -5.17 8.64
N THR A 14 1.45 -4.78 8.83
CA THR A 14 1.77 -3.46 9.36
C THR A 14 1.37 -2.36 8.40
N ALA A 15 1.59 -2.57 7.10
CA ALA A 15 1.21 -1.60 6.08
C ALA A 15 -0.31 -1.37 6.07
N ALA A 16 -1.10 -2.44 6.16
CA ALA A 16 -2.55 -2.34 6.20
C ALA A 16 -3.00 -1.54 7.43
N GLU A 17 -2.43 -1.84 8.57
CA GLU A 17 -2.77 -1.15 9.81
C GLU A 17 -2.41 0.35 9.73
N ALA A 18 -1.21 0.65 9.25
CA ALA A 18 -0.72 2.03 9.18
C ALA A 18 -1.53 2.87 8.17
N SER A 19 -2.08 2.26 7.14
CA SER A 19 -2.81 2.98 6.08
C SER A 19 -4.32 2.88 6.22
N ASN A 20 -4.80 2.27 7.30
CA ASN A 20 -6.24 2.08 7.54
C ASN A 20 -6.90 1.29 6.40
N THR A 21 -6.19 0.29 5.92
CA THR A 21 -6.68 -0.64 4.91
C THR A 21 -6.67 -2.05 5.49
N THR A 22 -6.94 -3.04 4.68
CA THR A 22 -6.87 -4.44 5.10
C THR A 22 -5.85 -5.18 4.25
N VAL A 23 -5.34 -6.29 4.76
CA VAL A 23 -4.44 -7.15 4.01
C VAL A 23 -5.10 -7.60 2.70
N LYS A 24 -6.39 -7.92 2.77
CA LYS A 24 -7.14 -8.34 1.58
C LYS A 24 -7.16 -7.24 0.52
N MET A 25 -7.37 -6.00 0.94
CA MET A 25 -7.34 -4.86 0.02
C MET A 25 -5.99 -4.72 -0.65
N LEU A 26 -4.92 -4.79 0.14
CA LEU A 26 -3.57 -4.61 -0.41
C LEU A 26 -3.19 -5.73 -1.37
N ARG A 27 -3.59 -6.97 -1.07
CA ARG A 27 -3.36 -8.08 -1.98
C ARG A 27 -4.09 -7.88 -3.31
N TYR A 28 -5.33 -7.41 -3.24
CA TYR A 28 -6.10 -7.13 -4.45
C TYR A 28 -5.46 -6.01 -5.26
N TRP A 29 -5.05 -4.93 -4.59
CA TRP A 29 -4.42 -3.79 -5.25
C TRP A 29 -3.11 -4.19 -5.93
N GLU A 30 -2.35 -5.08 -5.31
CA GLU A 30 -1.14 -5.61 -5.92
C GLU A 30 -1.46 -6.42 -7.18
N THR A 31 -2.50 -7.25 -7.11
CA THR A 31 -2.95 -8.05 -8.25
C THR A 31 -3.28 -7.16 -9.46
N LYS A 32 -3.86 -5.99 -9.19
CA LYS A 32 -4.19 -5.02 -10.24
C LYS A 32 -3.02 -4.10 -10.60
N VAL A 33 -1.88 -4.30 -9.97
CA VAL A 33 -0.69 -3.47 -10.15
C VAL A 33 -0.94 -2.00 -9.79
N TYR A 34 -1.89 -1.75 -8.90
CA TYR A 34 -2.12 -0.41 -8.37
C TYR A 34 -1.01 -0.02 -7.39
N ILE A 35 -0.45 -1.02 -6.72
CA ILE A 35 0.72 -0.87 -5.85
C ILE A 35 1.72 -1.97 -6.22
N THR A 36 3.01 -1.68 -6.01
CA THR A 36 4.07 -2.61 -6.41
C THR A 36 5.10 -2.75 -5.28
N PRO A 37 4.71 -3.39 -4.16
CA PRO A 37 5.65 -3.61 -3.07
C PRO A 37 6.76 -4.54 -3.52
N GLU A 38 7.91 -4.42 -2.88
CA GLU A 38 9.02 -5.31 -3.15
C GLU A 38 8.70 -6.71 -2.64
N ARG A 39 9.04 -7.72 -3.43
CA ARG A 39 8.90 -9.11 -3.01
C ARG A 39 10.28 -9.71 -2.83
N VAL A 40 10.47 -10.36 -1.68
CA VAL A 40 11.69 -11.09 -1.39
C VAL A 40 11.30 -12.54 -1.15
N TYR A 41 11.99 -13.45 -1.80
CA TYR A 41 11.70 -14.88 -1.70
C TYR A 41 12.74 -15.57 -0.83
N SER A 42 12.25 -16.47 0.04
CA SER A 42 13.09 -17.35 0.84
C SER A 42 12.55 -18.75 0.61
N GLY A 43 13.27 -19.54 -0.17
CA GLY A 43 12.77 -20.83 -0.61
C GLY A 43 11.55 -20.63 -1.50
N SER A 44 10.44 -21.29 -1.17
CA SER A 44 9.19 -21.18 -1.92
C SER A 44 8.29 -20.06 -1.40
N ARG A 45 8.70 -19.36 -0.32
CA ARG A 45 7.87 -18.32 0.28
C ARG A 45 8.28 -16.95 -0.24
N GLY A 46 7.26 -16.16 -0.60
CA GLY A 46 7.45 -14.77 -0.96
C GLY A 46 6.94 -13.87 0.15
N TYR A 47 7.74 -12.87 0.50
CA TYR A 47 7.37 -11.86 1.50
C TYR A 47 7.27 -10.53 0.80
N ARG A 48 6.27 -9.72 1.20
CA ARG A 48 6.09 -8.37 0.68
C ARG A 48 6.66 -7.37 1.65
N PHE A 49 7.42 -6.42 1.13
CA PHE A 49 7.97 -5.33 1.93
C PHE A 49 7.45 -4.01 1.38
N TYR A 50 6.85 -3.22 2.26
CA TYR A 50 6.25 -1.95 1.93
C TYR A 50 7.13 -0.83 2.46
N TYR A 51 7.64 -0.01 1.57
CA TYR A 51 8.49 1.12 1.92
C TYR A 51 7.64 2.36 2.18
N PRO A 52 8.22 3.42 2.78
CA PRO A 52 7.46 4.64 3.05
C PRO A 52 6.75 5.21 1.82
N ALA A 53 7.37 5.15 0.65
CA ALA A 53 6.74 5.61 -0.59
C ALA A 53 5.49 4.79 -0.93
N ASP A 54 5.54 3.46 -0.68
CA ASP A 54 4.39 2.60 -0.87
C ASP A 54 3.27 2.98 0.07
N LEU A 55 3.60 3.24 1.34
CA LEU A 55 2.61 3.62 2.35
C LEU A 55 1.95 4.93 2.01
N GLN A 56 2.71 5.90 1.50
CA GLN A 56 2.14 7.18 1.07
C GLN A 56 1.13 6.98 -0.05
N LYS A 57 1.48 6.15 -1.04
CA LYS A 57 0.58 5.88 -2.16
C LYS A 57 -0.69 5.18 -1.69
N ILE A 58 -0.54 4.17 -0.84
CA ILE A 58 -1.68 3.44 -0.29
C ILE A 58 -2.60 4.38 0.47
N THR A 59 -2.03 5.24 1.30
CA THR A 59 -2.80 6.20 2.09
C THR A 59 -3.57 7.17 1.20
N LYS A 60 -2.93 7.66 0.13
CA LYS A 60 -3.59 8.57 -0.81
C LYS A 60 -4.76 7.89 -1.51
N ILE A 61 -4.57 6.65 -1.97
CA ILE A 61 -5.65 5.90 -2.60
C ILE A 61 -6.82 5.75 -1.63
N LYS A 62 -6.52 5.35 -0.40
CA LYS A 62 -7.55 5.15 0.62
C LYS A 62 -8.30 6.45 0.93
N ASP A 63 -7.56 7.57 1.02
CA ASP A 63 -8.17 8.87 1.30
C ASP A 63 -9.17 9.25 0.20
N TYR A 64 -8.82 9.03 -1.07
CA TYR A 64 -9.74 9.33 -2.17
C TYR A 64 -10.96 8.43 -2.15
N ILE A 65 -10.78 7.15 -1.82
CA ILE A 65 -11.90 6.22 -1.67
C ILE A 65 -12.84 6.71 -0.56
N ASP A 66 -12.29 7.15 0.56
CA ASP A 66 -13.07 7.66 1.68
C ASP A 66 -13.82 8.96 1.32
N GLN A 67 -13.33 9.70 0.34
CA GLN A 67 -14.00 10.88 -0.18
C GLN A 67 -15.11 10.55 -1.18
N GLY A 68 -15.26 9.28 -1.54
CA GLY A 68 -16.33 8.84 -2.43
C GLY A 68 -15.89 8.50 -3.85
N TYR A 69 -14.59 8.57 -4.15
CA TYR A 69 -14.10 8.18 -5.48
C TYR A 69 -14.06 6.67 -5.63
N THR A 70 -14.23 6.20 -6.85
CA THR A 70 -14.04 4.77 -7.14
C THR A 70 -12.57 4.41 -6.96
N LEU A 71 -12.31 3.12 -6.79
CA LEU A 71 -10.93 2.65 -6.66
C LEU A 71 -10.09 3.05 -7.88
N GLN A 72 -10.63 2.89 -9.09
CA GLN A 72 -9.90 3.24 -10.30
C GLN A 72 -9.57 4.74 -10.35
N ALA A 73 -10.54 5.59 -10.01
CA ALA A 73 -10.30 7.03 -9.96
C ALA A 73 -9.29 7.39 -8.88
N ALA A 74 -9.40 6.77 -7.71
CA ALA A 74 -8.49 7.02 -6.59
C ALA A 74 -7.05 6.68 -6.98
N VAL A 75 -6.85 5.55 -7.65
CA VAL A 75 -5.51 5.14 -8.09
C VAL A 75 -4.94 6.15 -9.09
N ARG A 76 -5.76 6.58 -10.05
CA ARG A 76 -5.33 7.56 -11.06
C ARG A 76 -4.93 8.87 -10.40
N MET A 77 -5.75 9.34 -9.47
CA MET A 77 -5.48 10.60 -8.78
C MET A 77 -4.24 10.51 -7.90
N ALA A 78 -4.05 9.38 -7.23
CA ALA A 78 -2.86 9.17 -6.41
C ALA A 78 -1.58 9.13 -7.27
N ASN A 79 -1.65 8.59 -8.47
CA ASN A 79 -0.51 8.55 -9.38
C ASN A 79 -0.18 9.93 -9.95
N ASP A 80 -1.18 10.77 -10.16
CA ASP A 80 -0.99 12.13 -10.67
C ASP A 80 -0.58 13.11 -9.59
N ASP A 81 -0.75 12.73 -8.34
CA ASP A 81 -0.50 13.57 -7.17
C ASP A 81 0.98 13.46 -6.80
N LYS A 82 1.75 14.45 -7.13
CA LYS A 82 3.19 14.48 -6.87
C LYS A 82 3.55 15.33 -5.66
#